data_291bf9b6efd090f6ee8ca36a674ba483
#
_entry.id   291bf9b6efd090f6ee8ca36a674ba483
#
_cell.length_a   1.000
_cell.length_b   1.000
_cell.length_c   1.000
_cell.angle_alpha   90.00
_cell.angle_beta   90.00
_cell.angle_gamma   90.00
#
_symmetry.space_group_name_H-M   'P 1'
#
loop_
_entity.id
_entity.type
_entity.pdbx_description
1 polymer ?
#
loop_
_entity_poly.entity_id
_entity_poly.type
_entity_poly.pdbx_seq_one_letter_code
_entity_poly.pdbx_strand_id
1 'polypeptide(L)'
;MANGELTYDDFLQRLDIQDILMDAGYHLNKRDGLRYPSYIRTDSNGTRIRGDKFIVTPNGKCCFQPPQQKLYNIISFIKAFPEKFAEHRNGVSPDRLVNLVCNRLLNQPINDRPLRIIQPRQENTPFRLDDYDIHRFHVKDRETHKRFYPYFKNRGIDIFTQRAFADHFFLATSCLLYTSPSPRDKRQSR
;
A
#
# COMPACT_ATOMS: atom_id res chain seq x y z
N MET A 1 -37.39 -17.65 10.51
CA MET A 1 -36.29 -17.37 9.53
C MET A 1 -35.00 -17.68 10.24
N ALA A 2 -34.31 -18.73 9.83
CA ALA A 2 -33.02 -19.12 10.43
C ALA A 2 -32.04 -17.96 10.20
N ASN A 3 -31.53 -17.39 11.28
CA ASN A 3 -30.37 -16.51 11.23
C ASN A 3 -29.21 -17.37 10.69
N GLY A 4 -28.96 -17.28 9.37
CA GLY A 4 -27.85 -17.99 8.74
C GLY A 4 -26.55 -17.56 9.43
N GLU A 5 -25.91 -18.52 10.06
CA GLU A 5 -24.59 -18.33 10.64
C GLU A 5 -23.65 -17.86 9.52
N LEU A 6 -23.01 -16.70 9.71
CA LEU A 6 -22.11 -16.13 8.72
C LEU A 6 -20.89 -17.04 8.56
N THR A 7 -20.54 -17.31 7.31
CA THR A 7 -19.39 -18.13 6.95
C THR A 7 -18.09 -17.30 6.90
N TYR A 8 -16.95 -17.97 6.83
CA TYR A 8 -15.66 -17.30 6.64
C TYR A 8 -15.60 -16.49 5.34
N ASP A 9 -16.26 -16.97 4.28
CA ASP A 9 -16.34 -16.26 3.01
C ASP A 9 -17.14 -14.95 3.14
N ASP A 10 -18.22 -14.96 3.93
CA ASP A 10 -18.99 -13.75 4.23
C ASP A 10 -18.13 -12.71 4.95
N PHE A 11 -17.30 -13.14 5.90
CA PHE A 11 -16.38 -12.26 6.61
C PHE A 11 -15.34 -11.65 5.67
N LEU A 12 -14.72 -12.46 4.79
CA LEU A 12 -13.74 -12.00 3.82
C LEU A 12 -14.33 -11.03 2.78
N GLN A 13 -15.60 -11.18 2.44
CA GLN A 13 -16.28 -10.28 1.51
C GLN A 13 -16.66 -8.95 2.16
N ARG A 14 -17.21 -9.00 3.38
CA ARG A 14 -17.82 -7.84 4.04
C ARG A 14 -16.87 -6.98 4.87
N LEU A 15 -15.75 -7.55 5.33
CA LEU A 15 -14.74 -6.85 6.12
C LEU A 15 -13.47 -6.63 5.30
N ASP A 16 -12.72 -5.60 5.66
CA ASP A 16 -11.37 -5.36 5.17
C ASP A 16 -10.35 -5.60 6.28
N ILE A 17 -9.10 -5.93 5.90
CA ILE A 17 -8.02 -6.15 6.87
C ILE A 17 -7.75 -4.89 7.70
N GLN A 18 -8.07 -3.71 7.17
CA GLN A 18 -7.93 -2.44 7.86
C GLN A 18 -8.87 -2.36 9.09
N ASP A 19 -10.10 -2.87 8.97
CA ASP A 19 -11.06 -2.91 10.08
C ASP A 19 -10.49 -3.74 11.24
N ILE A 20 -9.87 -4.88 10.91
CA ILE A 20 -9.26 -5.79 11.88
C ILE A 20 -8.02 -5.18 12.53
N LEU A 21 -7.15 -4.52 11.74
CA LEU A 21 -5.97 -3.86 12.26
C LEU A 21 -6.34 -2.72 13.22
N MET A 22 -7.35 -1.93 12.89
CA MET A 22 -7.81 -0.85 13.76
C MET A 22 -8.42 -1.39 15.05
N ASP A 23 -9.18 -2.44 14.97
CA ASP A 23 -9.74 -3.13 16.15
C ASP A 23 -8.65 -3.72 17.06
N ALA A 24 -7.58 -4.24 16.47
CA ALA A 24 -6.40 -4.73 17.17
C ALA A 24 -5.52 -3.60 17.74
N GLY A 25 -5.96 -2.34 17.69
CA GLY A 25 -5.27 -1.17 18.25
C GLY A 25 -4.19 -0.57 17.36
N TYR A 26 -4.19 -0.89 16.06
CA TYR A 26 -3.30 -0.24 15.11
C TYR A 26 -3.96 1.00 14.50
N HIS A 27 -3.17 1.98 14.17
CA HIS A 27 -3.62 3.18 13.47
C HIS A 27 -2.77 3.44 12.23
N LEU A 28 -3.36 4.16 11.28
CA LEU A 28 -2.70 4.48 10.03
C LEU A 28 -1.45 5.32 10.27
N ASN A 29 -0.33 4.88 9.69
CA ASN A 29 0.90 5.66 9.65
C ASN A 29 0.86 6.66 8.47
N LYS A 30 0.47 7.88 8.72
CA LYS A 30 0.37 8.95 7.72
C LYS A 30 1.69 9.27 7.00
N ARG A 31 2.84 8.81 7.53
CA ARG A 31 4.17 9.08 6.95
C ARG A 31 4.50 8.22 5.74
N ASP A 32 3.89 7.05 5.59
CA ASP A 32 4.25 6.07 4.56
C ASP A 32 3.46 6.22 3.25
N GLY A 33 2.55 7.18 3.16
CA GLY A 33 1.69 7.39 2.00
C GLY A 33 0.53 6.37 1.90
N LEU A 34 -0.32 6.53 0.87
CA LEU A 34 -1.57 5.78 0.75
C LEU A 34 -1.51 4.60 -0.22
N ARG A 35 -0.45 4.49 -1.03
CA ARG A 35 -0.34 3.40 -2.03
C ARG A 35 -0.21 2.03 -1.37
N TYR A 36 0.54 1.97 -0.26
CA TYR A 36 0.68 0.78 0.58
C TYR A 36 0.51 1.24 2.02
N PRO A 37 -0.75 1.43 2.47
CA PRO A 37 -0.98 1.98 3.79
C PRO A 37 -0.38 1.06 4.84
N SER A 38 0.35 1.66 5.75
CA SER A 38 0.93 0.94 6.87
C SER A 38 0.21 1.30 8.16
N TYR A 39 0.07 0.31 9.01
CA TYR A 39 -0.55 0.41 10.31
C TYR A 39 0.48 0.14 11.39
N ILE A 40 0.52 0.98 12.39
CA ILE A 40 1.47 0.94 13.51
C ILE A 40 0.74 1.03 14.82
N ARG A 41 1.35 0.50 15.88
CA ARG A 41 0.93 0.75 17.26
C ARG A 41 1.86 1.75 17.94
N THR A 42 1.28 2.53 18.85
CA THR A 42 2.03 3.42 19.73
C THR A 42 1.85 2.96 21.17
N ASP A 43 2.84 3.24 21.99
CA ASP A 43 2.76 3.06 23.44
C ASP A 43 1.90 4.17 24.09
N SER A 44 1.76 4.13 25.40
CA SER A 44 1.03 5.12 26.20
C SER A 44 1.59 6.55 26.07
N ASN A 45 2.85 6.69 25.64
CA ASN A 45 3.52 7.97 25.43
C ASN A 45 3.41 8.47 23.98
N GLY A 46 2.66 7.77 23.12
CA GLY A 46 2.54 8.10 21.71
C GLY A 46 3.76 7.71 20.86
N THR A 47 4.73 6.99 21.42
CA THR A 47 5.92 6.55 20.72
C THR A 47 5.64 5.26 19.94
N ARG A 48 6.09 5.20 18.71
CA ARG A 48 5.89 4.03 17.86
C ARG A 48 6.62 2.81 18.43
N ILE A 49 5.90 1.69 18.55
CA ILE A 49 6.47 0.39 18.91
C ILE A 49 7.27 -0.13 17.71
N ARG A 50 8.58 -0.36 17.90
CA ARG A 50 9.47 -0.88 16.85
C ARG A 50 9.11 -2.32 16.52
N GLY A 51 9.12 -2.65 15.22
CA GLY A 51 8.83 -4.01 14.75
C GLY A 51 7.34 -4.34 14.67
N ASP A 52 6.45 -3.54 15.24
CA ASP A 52 5.00 -3.75 15.20
C ASP A 52 4.36 -2.84 14.13
N LYS A 53 4.59 -3.22 12.87
CA LYS A 53 4.08 -2.52 11.69
C LYS A 53 3.53 -3.53 10.69
N PHE A 54 2.32 -3.30 10.23
CA PHE A 54 1.72 -4.05 9.13
C PHE A 54 1.52 -3.17 7.90
N ILE A 55 1.77 -3.73 6.73
CA ILE A 55 1.55 -3.08 5.43
C ILE A 55 0.37 -3.78 4.77
N VAL A 56 -0.62 -3.01 4.36
CA VAL A 56 -1.83 -3.52 3.72
C VAL A 56 -1.60 -3.65 2.21
N THR A 57 -2.06 -4.76 1.64
CA THR A 57 -2.01 -5.00 0.20
C THR A 57 -2.97 -4.08 -0.56
N PRO A 58 -2.72 -3.79 -1.85
CA PRO A 58 -3.54 -2.85 -2.63
C PRO A 58 -5.03 -3.22 -2.72
N ASN A 59 -5.36 -4.51 -2.61
CA ASN A 59 -6.75 -4.99 -2.61
C ASN A 59 -7.46 -4.82 -1.25
N GLY A 60 -6.76 -4.37 -0.20
CA GLY A 60 -7.32 -4.18 1.14
C GLY A 60 -7.69 -5.46 1.90
N LYS A 61 -7.43 -6.64 1.33
CA LYS A 61 -7.86 -7.92 1.90
C LYS A 61 -6.80 -8.64 2.74
N CYS A 62 -5.53 -8.27 2.56
CA CYS A 62 -4.41 -8.88 3.26
C CYS A 62 -3.45 -7.84 3.81
N CYS A 63 -2.66 -8.25 4.79
CA CYS A 63 -1.51 -7.48 5.27
C CYS A 63 -0.30 -8.39 5.49
N PHE A 64 0.87 -7.78 5.63
CA PHE A 64 2.10 -8.47 6.01
C PHE A 64 2.94 -7.62 6.94
N GLN A 65 3.79 -8.28 7.75
CA GLN A 65 4.69 -7.63 8.69
C GLN A 65 6.13 -7.70 8.17
N PRO A 66 6.76 -6.57 7.80
CA PRO A 66 8.17 -6.55 7.44
C PRO A 66 9.09 -6.97 8.62
N PRO A 67 10.19 -7.67 8.37
CA PRO A 67 10.75 -8.10 7.08
C PRO A 67 10.11 -9.38 6.52
N GLN A 68 9.21 -10.03 7.27
CA GLN A 68 8.55 -11.23 6.83
C GLN A 68 7.58 -10.93 5.68
N GLN A 69 7.53 -11.84 4.71
CA GLN A 69 6.60 -11.74 3.57
C GLN A 69 5.32 -12.58 3.75
N LYS A 70 5.11 -13.11 4.96
CA LYS A 70 3.90 -13.88 5.25
C LYS A 70 2.68 -12.99 5.17
N LEU A 71 1.76 -13.35 4.27
CA LEU A 71 0.49 -12.66 4.10
C LEU A 71 -0.53 -13.17 5.11
N TYR A 72 -1.24 -12.25 5.72
CA TYR A 72 -2.35 -12.51 6.62
C TYR A 72 -3.62 -11.92 6.02
N ASN A 73 -4.64 -12.75 5.81
CA ASN A 73 -6.01 -12.30 5.62
C ASN A 73 -6.68 -12.12 6.99
N ILE A 74 -7.92 -11.67 7.03
CA ILE A 74 -8.69 -11.42 8.24
C ILE A 74 -8.63 -12.60 9.21
N ILE A 75 -8.94 -13.79 8.73
CA ILE A 75 -9.02 -15.03 9.53
C ILE A 75 -7.65 -15.41 10.07
N SER A 76 -6.64 -15.46 9.19
CA SER A 76 -5.28 -15.84 9.58
C SER A 76 -4.63 -14.82 10.50
N PHE A 77 -4.98 -13.53 10.39
CA PHE A 77 -4.50 -12.49 11.30
C PHE A 77 -5.06 -12.68 12.71
N ILE A 78 -6.37 -12.85 12.85
CA ILE A 78 -7.01 -13.07 14.17
C ILE A 78 -6.45 -14.33 14.84
N LYS A 79 -6.26 -15.41 14.08
CA LYS A 79 -5.69 -16.67 14.59
C LYS A 79 -4.23 -16.54 14.99
N ALA A 80 -3.45 -15.71 14.28
CA ALA A 80 -2.02 -15.51 14.56
C ALA A 80 -1.76 -14.57 15.74
N PHE A 81 -2.67 -13.64 16.01
CA PHE A 81 -2.50 -12.60 17.05
C PHE A 81 -3.73 -12.50 17.96
N PRO A 82 -4.15 -13.61 18.60
CA PRO A 82 -5.39 -13.66 19.38
C PRO A 82 -5.38 -12.69 20.56
N GLU A 83 -4.21 -12.45 21.15
CA GLU A 83 -4.01 -11.59 22.33
C GLU A 83 -4.33 -10.10 22.04
N LYS A 84 -4.47 -9.71 20.78
CA LYS A 84 -4.79 -8.33 20.39
C LYS A 84 -6.30 -8.02 20.41
N PHE A 85 -7.14 -9.03 20.63
CA PHE A 85 -8.58 -8.89 20.59
C PHE A 85 -9.21 -9.03 21.99
N ALA A 86 -10.18 -8.17 22.30
CA ALA A 86 -10.85 -8.17 23.61
C ALA A 86 -11.60 -9.45 23.94
N GLU A 87 -12.04 -10.19 22.90
CA GLU A 87 -12.75 -11.47 23.03
C GLU A 87 -11.82 -12.64 23.37
N HIS A 88 -10.52 -12.45 23.27
CA HIS A 88 -9.56 -13.50 23.63
C HIS A 88 -9.58 -13.77 25.12
N ARG A 89 -10.01 -14.98 25.50
CA ARG A 89 -10.03 -15.48 26.87
C ARG A 89 -9.56 -16.94 26.89
N ASN A 90 -9.10 -17.38 28.04
CA ASN A 90 -8.72 -18.79 28.23
C ASN A 90 -9.88 -19.71 27.88
N GLY A 91 -9.64 -20.68 27.00
CA GLY A 91 -10.64 -21.68 26.54
C GLY A 91 -11.42 -21.27 25.29
N VAL A 92 -11.21 -20.09 24.72
CA VAL A 92 -11.78 -19.73 23.42
C VAL A 92 -10.92 -20.32 22.31
N SER A 93 -11.53 -21.17 21.46
CA SER A 93 -10.82 -21.72 20.30
C SER A 93 -10.54 -20.62 19.26
N PRO A 94 -9.47 -20.73 18.44
CA PRO A 94 -9.16 -19.76 17.41
C PRO A 94 -10.32 -19.49 16.42
N ASP A 95 -11.06 -20.52 16.04
CA ASP A 95 -12.21 -20.39 15.13
C ASP A 95 -13.36 -19.64 15.78
N ARG A 96 -13.63 -19.92 17.05
CA ARG A 96 -14.64 -19.18 17.81
C ARG A 96 -14.26 -17.71 17.99
N LEU A 97 -12.97 -17.43 18.21
CA LEU A 97 -12.48 -16.05 18.30
C LEU A 97 -12.72 -15.27 17.00
N VAL A 98 -12.42 -15.89 15.84
CA VAL A 98 -12.71 -15.29 14.53
C VAL A 98 -14.19 -14.93 14.41
N ASN A 99 -15.08 -15.88 14.74
CA ASN A 99 -16.52 -15.65 14.67
C ASN A 99 -16.97 -14.50 15.61
N LEU A 100 -16.47 -14.46 16.83
CA LEU A 100 -16.81 -13.40 17.80
C LEU A 100 -16.38 -12.03 17.31
N VAL A 101 -15.11 -11.88 16.90
CA VAL A 101 -14.55 -10.61 16.42
C VAL A 101 -15.26 -10.14 15.15
N CYS A 102 -15.40 -11.02 14.15
CA CYS A 102 -15.99 -10.65 12.86
C CYS A 102 -17.49 -10.30 13.00
N ASN A 103 -18.26 -11.07 13.77
CA ASN A 103 -19.66 -10.77 14.01
C ASN A 103 -19.84 -9.44 14.76
N ARG A 104 -19.01 -9.16 15.77
CA ARG A 104 -19.05 -7.88 16.46
C ARG A 104 -18.78 -6.72 15.52
N LEU A 105 -17.73 -6.81 14.69
CA LEU A 105 -17.40 -5.76 13.72
C LEU A 105 -18.48 -5.57 12.66
N LEU A 106 -19.16 -6.62 12.21
CA LEU A 106 -20.27 -6.52 11.26
C LEU A 106 -21.51 -5.92 11.86
N ASN A 107 -21.76 -6.14 13.16
CA ASN A 107 -22.93 -5.63 13.88
C ASN A 107 -22.72 -4.21 14.45
N GLN A 108 -21.52 -3.63 14.31
CA GLN A 108 -21.30 -2.23 14.69
C GLN A 108 -22.08 -1.29 13.76
N PRO A 109 -22.73 -0.23 14.29
CA PRO A 109 -23.32 0.81 13.48
C PRO A 109 -22.31 1.39 12.49
N ILE A 110 -22.74 1.71 11.29
CA ILE A 110 -21.85 2.23 10.22
C ILE A 110 -21.13 3.52 10.68
N ASN A 111 -21.80 4.32 11.50
CA ASN A 111 -21.24 5.58 12.04
C ASN A 111 -20.09 5.37 13.03
N ASP A 112 -20.01 4.20 13.67
CA ASP A 112 -18.95 3.88 14.64
C ASP A 112 -17.76 3.18 13.99
N ARG A 113 -17.87 2.86 12.70
CA ARG A 113 -16.75 2.27 11.95
C ARG A 113 -15.78 3.37 11.54
N PRO A 114 -14.48 3.20 11.81
CA PRO A 114 -13.49 4.14 11.34
C PRO A 114 -13.56 4.26 9.81
N LEU A 115 -13.41 5.50 9.31
CA LEU A 115 -13.43 5.76 7.87
C LEU A 115 -12.41 4.88 7.16
N ARG A 116 -12.88 4.03 6.27
CA ARG A 116 -12.01 3.22 5.43
C ARG A 116 -11.24 4.13 4.48
N ILE A 117 -9.94 3.91 4.40
CA ILE A 117 -9.15 4.53 3.36
C ILE A 117 -9.45 3.75 2.09
N ILE A 118 -10.32 4.31 1.26
CA ILE A 118 -10.52 3.81 -0.10
C ILE A 118 -9.23 4.15 -0.84
N GLN A 119 -8.41 3.14 -1.09
CA GLN A 119 -7.30 3.33 -2.02
C GLN A 119 -7.89 3.68 -3.37
N PRO A 120 -7.46 4.79 -3.99
CA PRO A 120 -7.87 5.04 -5.35
C PRO A 120 -7.48 3.81 -6.17
N ARG A 121 -8.49 3.10 -6.68
CA ARG A 121 -8.30 1.99 -7.60
C ARG A 121 -7.42 2.56 -8.71
N GLN A 122 -6.19 2.11 -8.82
CA GLN A 122 -5.41 2.43 -9.99
C GLN A 122 -6.18 1.78 -11.14
N GLU A 123 -6.99 2.59 -11.81
CA GLU A 123 -7.43 2.23 -13.14
C GLU A 123 -6.12 2.04 -13.90
N ASN A 124 -5.87 0.81 -14.31
CA ASN A 124 -4.83 0.53 -15.27
C ASN A 124 -5.31 1.15 -16.58
N THR A 125 -5.22 2.47 -16.68
CA THR A 125 -5.37 3.15 -17.94
C THR A 125 -4.29 2.57 -18.85
N PRO A 126 -4.67 1.92 -19.93
CA PRO A 126 -3.69 1.37 -20.86
C PRO A 126 -2.76 2.51 -21.26
N PHE A 127 -1.45 2.26 -21.16
CA PHE A 127 -0.43 3.21 -21.59
C PHE A 127 -0.72 3.62 -23.05
N ARG A 128 -0.95 4.90 -23.27
CA ARG A 128 -1.13 5.49 -24.60
C ARG A 128 0.02 6.43 -24.87
N LEU A 129 0.71 6.22 -25.97
CA LEU A 129 1.79 7.11 -26.42
C LEU A 129 1.31 8.54 -26.65
N ASP A 130 0.05 8.71 -27.05
CA ASP A 130 -0.58 10.00 -27.33
C ASP A 130 -0.70 10.91 -26.09
N ASP A 131 -0.63 10.32 -24.89
CA ASP A 131 -0.67 11.05 -23.62
C ASP A 131 0.69 11.68 -23.25
N TYR A 132 1.71 11.50 -24.11
CA TYR A 132 3.08 11.94 -23.84
C TYR A 132 3.66 12.72 -25.02
N ASP A 133 4.33 13.82 -24.71
CA ASP A 133 5.23 14.48 -25.66
C ASP A 133 6.51 13.66 -25.79
N ILE A 134 6.75 13.12 -26.98
CA ILE A 134 7.88 12.23 -27.26
C ILE A 134 8.98 13.02 -27.97
N HIS A 135 10.13 13.14 -27.31
CA HIS A 135 11.33 13.72 -27.89
C HIS A 135 12.36 12.63 -28.19
N ARG A 136 12.78 12.55 -29.44
CA ARG A 136 13.87 11.63 -29.82
C ARG A 136 15.20 12.13 -29.26
N PHE A 137 16.03 11.21 -28.82
CA PHE A 137 17.37 11.53 -28.44
C PHE A 137 18.25 11.77 -29.69
N HIS A 138 18.81 12.96 -29.78
CA HIS A 138 19.81 13.27 -30.80
C HIS A 138 21.16 13.56 -30.12
N VAL A 139 22.19 12.82 -30.53
CA VAL A 139 23.55 12.95 -29.95
C VAL A 139 24.10 14.38 -30.03
N LYS A 140 23.69 15.13 -31.06
CA LYS A 140 24.10 16.52 -31.26
C LYS A 140 23.21 17.55 -30.54
N ASP A 141 22.06 17.12 -30.04
CA ASP A 141 21.15 18.02 -29.32
C ASP A 141 21.56 18.14 -27.86
N ARG A 142 22.01 19.34 -27.50
CA ARG A 142 22.51 19.66 -26.18
C ARG A 142 21.46 19.48 -25.07
N GLU A 143 20.20 19.74 -25.35
CA GLU A 143 19.14 19.66 -24.35
C GLU A 143 18.75 18.21 -24.04
N THR A 144 18.58 17.38 -25.06
CA THR A 144 18.33 15.96 -24.84
C THR A 144 19.52 15.27 -24.19
N HIS A 145 20.75 15.64 -24.59
CA HIS A 145 21.97 15.11 -23.97
C HIS A 145 22.09 15.46 -22.47
N LYS A 146 21.75 16.68 -22.05
CA LYS A 146 21.76 17.09 -20.65
C LYS A 146 20.80 16.25 -19.79
N ARG A 147 19.66 15.85 -20.34
CA ARG A 147 18.66 15.06 -19.63
C ARG A 147 19.02 13.58 -19.56
N PHE A 148 19.46 12.98 -20.66
CA PHE A 148 19.75 11.56 -20.75
C PHE A 148 21.08 11.17 -20.12
N TYR A 149 22.13 11.96 -20.32
CA TYR A 149 23.47 11.63 -19.87
C TYR A 149 23.57 11.35 -18.37
N PRO A 150 23.11 12.22 -17.47
CA PRO A 150 23.18 11.97 -16.03
C PRO A 150 22.36 10.75 -15.62
N TYR A 151 21.21 10.55 -16.23
CA TYR A 151 20.32 9.43 -15.93
C TYR A 151 20.98 8.09 -16.20
N PHE A 152 21.60 7.93 -17.35
CA PHE A 152 22.29 6.71 -17.73
C PHE A 152 23.64 6.54 -17.04
N LYS A 153 24.40 7.63 -16.85
CA LYS A 153 25.66 7.60 -16.12
C LYS A 153 25.47 7.10 -14.68
N ASN A 154 24.44 7.56 -14.00
CA ASN A 154 24.12 7.12 -12.63
C ASN A 154 23.75 5.63 -12.55
N ARG A 155 23.43 5.00 -13.66
CA ARG A 155 23.15 3.56 -13.81
C ARG A 155 24.33 2.76 -14.35
N GLY A 156 25.51 3.38 -14.46
CA GLY A 156 26.73 2.71 -14.94
C GLY A 156 26.80 2.55 -16.45
N ILE A 157 25.92 3.22 -17.22
CA ILE A 157 25.93 3.17 -18.68
C ILE A 157 26.82 4.31 -19.21
N ASP A 158 27.92 3.92 -19.83
CA ASP A 158 28.90 4.88 -20.37
C ASP A 158 28.38 5.63 -21.60
N ILE A 159 29.09 6.70 -21.98
CA ILE A 159 28.71 7.57 -23.08
C ILE A 159 28.80 6.89 -24.45
N PHE A 160 29.69 5.93 -24.62
CA PHE A 160 29.83 5.21 -25.90
C PHE A 160 28.62 4.31 -26.12
N THR A 161 28.20 3.60 -25.09
CA THR A 161 26.97 2.79 -25.09
C THR A 161 25.74 3.67 -25.35
N GLN A 162 25.62 4.82 -24.68
CA GLN A 162 24.51 5.76 -24.90
C GLN A 162 24.46 6.24 -26.36
N ARG A 163 25.60 6.53 -26.97
CA ARG A 163 25.68 6.93 -28.39
C ARG A 163 25.31 5.82 -29.35
N ALA A 164 25.76 4.58 -29.08
CA ALA A 164 25.45 3.42 -29.91
C ALA A 164 23.95 3.11 -29.98
N PHE A 165 23.21 3.40 -28.91
CA PHE A 165 21.77 3.16 -28.81
C PHE A 165 20.91 4.44 -28.89
N ALA A 166 21.50 5.57 -29.31
CA ALA A 166 20.82 6.87 -29.33
C ALA A 166 19.48 6.86 -30.08
N ASP A 167 19.43 6.15 -31.21
CA ASP A 167 18.22 6.08 -32.04
C ASP A 167 17.06 5.28 -31.41
N HIS A 168 17.36 4.54 -30.34
CA HIS A 168 16.38 3.73 -29.60
C HIS A 168 15.88 4.42 -28.34
N PHE A 169 16.38 5.61 -27.99
CA PHE A 169 15.98 6.34 -26.80
C PHE A 169 14.98 7.44 -27.13
N PHE A 170 13.93 7.49 -26.30
CA PHE A 170 12.91 8.52 -26.36
C PHE A 170 12.73 9.11 -24.96
N LEU A 171 12.57 10.42 -24.88
CA LEU A 171 12.11 11.10 -23.69
C LEU A 171 10.61 11.29 -23.82
N ALA A 172 9.83 10.62 -22.98
CA ALA A 172 8.39 10.83 -22.89
C ALA A 172 8.11 11.78 -21.72
N THR A 173 7.55 12.94 -22.00
CA THR A 173 7.10 13.89 -20.97
C THR A 173 5.59 13.82 -20.90
N SER A 174 5.04 13.53 -19.72
CA SER A 174 3.59 13.49 -19.53
C SER A 174 3.00 14.89 -19.70
N CYS A 175 2.01 15.01 -20.57
CA CYS A 175 1.24 16.23 -20.77
C CYS A 175 0.29 16.54 -19.61
N LEU A 176 0.15 15.63 -18.65
CA LEU A 176 -0.66 15.86 -17.45
C LEU A 176 0.04 16.82 -16.51
N LEU A 177 -0.34 18.07 -16.62
CA LEU A 177 0.16 19.23 -15.88
C LEU A 177 -0.13 19.22 -14.37
N TYR A 178 -0.58 18.14 -13.78
CA TYR A 178 -0.83 18.02 -12.34
C TYR A 178 -0.55 16.61 -11.81
N THR A 179 0.72 16.28 -11.67
CA THR A 179 1.11 15.37 -10.59
C THR A 179 1.71 16.23 -9.49
N SER A 180 1.05 16.30 -8.34
CA SER A 180 1.67 16.85 -7.13
C SER A 180 3.04 16.21 -6.98
N PRO A 181 4.11 17.00 -6.78
CA PRO A 181 5.46 16.46 -6.65
C PRO A 181 5.45 15.39 -5.56
N SER A 182 5.98 14.23 -5.88
CA SER A 182 6.13 13.14 -4.92
C SER A 182 6.86 13.67 -3.68
N PRO A 183 6.51 13.23 -2.46
CA PRO A 183 7.25 13.58 -1.26
C PRO A 183 8.76 13.27 -1.33
N ARG A 184 9.19 12.42 -2.28
CA ARG A 184 10.60 12.16 -2.59
C ARG A 184 11.28 13.33 -3.29
N ASP A 185 10.57 14.08 -4.12
CA ASP A 185 11.16 15.18 -4.90
C ASP A 185 11.52 16.39 -4.02
N LYS A 186 10.83 16.55 -2.88
CA LYS A 186 11.13 17.61 -1.90
C LYS A 186 12.41 17.39 -1.10
N ARG A 187 13.02 16.20 -1.13
CA ARG A 187 14.28 15.90 -0.41
C ARG A 187 15.53 16.14 -1.23
N GLN A 188 15.41 16.44 -2.53
CA GLN A 188 16.56 16.67 -3.43
C GLN A 188 16.89 18.16 -3.63
N SER A 189 16.13 19.08 -3.01
CA SER A 189 16.34 20.52 -3.14
C SER A 189 16.87 21.17 -1.84
N ARG A 190 17.78 20.47 -1.14
CA ARG A 190 18.63 21.05 -0.09
C ARG A 190 20.07 20.67 -0.30
#